data_3e3fc3a76691e0ae22a1409034646eda
#
_entry.id   3e3fc3a76691e0ae22a1409034646eda
#
_cell.length_a   1.000
_cell.length_b   1.000
_cell.length_c   1.000
_cell.angle_alpha   90.00
_cell.angle_beta   90.00
_cell.angle_gamma   90.00
#
_symmetry.space_group_name_H-M   'P 1'
#
loop_
_entity.id
_entity.type
_entity.pdbx_description
1 polymer ?
#
loop_
_entity_poly.entity_id
_entity_poly.type
_entity_poly.pdbx_seq_one_letter_code
_entity_poly.pdbx_strand_id
1 'polypeptide(L)'
;MSNAFSLAPLFRHSVGFDRFNDLFESALRNEAGSTYPPYNVEKHGDDEYRIVIAAAGFQEEDLDLQVERGVLTGSGGKREKSTDNVTYLHQGIAQRAFKLSFRLADHIEVKAASLANGLLNIDLVRLVPEEAKPKRIAINGQRPALDNQ
;
A
#
# COMPACT_ATOMS: atom_id res chain seq x y z
N MET A 1 -8.60 13.25 -27.26
CA MET A 1 -8.50 13.17 -26.77
C MET A 1 -8.07 12.79 -26.14
N SER A 2 -7.94 12.67 -25.79
CA SER A 2 -7.48 12.41 -25.13
C SER A 2 -7.28 11.91 -24.48
N ASN A 3 -7.16 11.43 -24.33
CA ASN A 3 -6.95 10.92 -23.69
C ASN A 3 -6.38 11.10 -22.81
N ALA A 4 -6.27 11.54 -22.56
CA ALA A 4 -5.72 11.84 -21.41
C ALA A 4 -5.96 10.99 -20.33
N PHE A 5 -6.32 9.89 -20.52
CA PHE A 5 -6.52 9.04 -19.54
C PHE A 5 -5.23 8.55 -19.09
N SER A 6 -4.73 8.94 -18.01
CA SER A 6 -3.55 8.40 -17.36
C SER A 6 -4.00 7.41 -16.33
N LEU A 7 -3.41 6.24 -16.32
CA LEU A 7 -3.77 5.26 -15.32
C LEU A 7 -2.99 5.44 -14.04
N ALA A 8 -2.04 6.34 -14.02
CA ALA A 8 -1.24 6.53 -12.81
C ALA A 8 -2.08 6.79 -11.57
N PRO A 9 -3.09 7.65 -11.61
CA PRO A 9 -3.88 7.87 -10.40
C PRO A 9 -4.63 6.65 -9.94
N LEU A 10 -4.91 5.73 -10.84
CA LEU A 10 -5.65 4.55 -10.45
C LEU A 10 -4.83 3.62 -9.59
N PHE A 11 -3.50 3.74 -9.63
CA PHE A 11 -2.67 2.87 -8.85
C PHE A 11 -2.24 3.45 -7.52
N ARG A 12 -2.68 4.67 -7.21
CA ARG A 12 -2.15 5.35 -6.05
C ARG A 12 -2.42 4.70 -4.74
N HIS A 13 -3.62 4.26 -4.49
CA HIS A 13 -3.98 3.72 -3.20
C HIS A 13 -4.31 2.23 -3.25
N SER A 14 -3.67 1.52 -4.19
CA SER A 14 -3.95 0.10 -4.34
C SER A 14 -2.67 -0.69 -4.40
N VAL A 15 -2.66 -1.84 -3.81
CA VAL A 15 -1.50 -2.71 -3.81
C VAL A 15 -1.95 -4.09 -4.23
N GLY A 16 -1.33 -4.64 -5.27
CA GLY A 16 -1.67 -5.97 -5.74
C GLY A 16 -2.79 -6.02 -6.73
N PHE A 17 -3.41 -4.88 -7.05
CA PHE A 17 -4.48 -4.85 -8.03
C PHE A 17 -3.86 -4.46 -9.36
N ASP A 18 -3.35 -5.45 -10.08
CA ASP A 18 -2.73 -5.18 -11.34
C ASP A 18 -3.71 -5.27 -12.47
N ARG A 19 -4.97 -5.59 -12.20
CA ARG A 19 -5.96 -5.73 -13.23
C ARG A 19 -6.76 -4.45 -13.32
N PHE A 20 -7.09 -4.11 -14.55
CA PHE A 20 -7.73 -2.83 -14.81
C PHE A 20 -9.03 -2.62 -14.06
N ASN A 21 -9.87 -3.63 -14.01
CA ASN A 21 -11.17 -3.48 -13.37
C ASN A 21 -11.06 -3.16 -11.89
N ASP A 22 -10.17 -3.84 -11.21
CA ASP A 22 -10.01 -3.64 -9.79
C ASP A 22 -9.48 -2.24 -9.52
N LEU A 23 -8.57 -1.79 -10.36
CA LEU A 23 -8.01 -0.47 -10.17
C LEU A 23 -9.03 0.62 -10.41
N PHE A 24 -9.91 0.42 -11.37
CA PHE A 24 -10.90 1.40 -11.68
C PHE A 24 -11.85 1.60 -10.50
N GLU A 25 -12.30 0.52 -9.90
CA GLU A 25 -13.14 0.63 -8.75
C GLU A 25 -12.43 1.28 -7.58
N SER A 26 -11.19 0.94 -7.41
CA SER A 26 -10.42 1.52 -6.33
C SER A 26 -10.29 3.01 -6.51
N ALA A 27 -10.04 3.46 -7.72
CA ALA A 27 -9.88 4.87 -7.98
C ALA A 27 -11.15 5.64 -7.74
N LEU A 28 -12.29 5.05 -8.02
CA LEU A 28 -13.53 5.72 -7.77
C LEU A 28 -13.77 5.97 -6.31
N ARG A 29 -13.23 5.14 -5.46
CA ARG A 29 -13.42 5.34 -4.05
C ARG A 29 -12.42 6.29 -3.49
N ASN A 30 -11.22 6.35 -4.06
CA ASN A 30 -10.20 7.20 -3.52
C ASN A 30 -10.16 8.46 -4.29
N GLU A 31 -11.07 9.39 -3.90
CA GLU A 31 -11.09 10.58 -4.56
C GLU A 31 -9.87 11.30 -4.48
N ALA A 32 -9.53 12.12 -5.29
CA ALA A 32 -8.36 12.87 -5.30
C ALA A 32 -8.29 13.75 -4.17
N GLY A 33 -7.76 13.47 -3.16
CA GLY A 33 -7.66 14.32 -2.04
C GLY A 33 -6.26 14.73 -1.81
N SER A 34 -5.99 15.09 -0.59
CA SER A 34 -4.67 15.49 -0.20
C SER A 34 -3.73 14.33 -0.35
N THR A 35 -2.54 14.60 -0.84
CA THR A 35 -1.55 13.56 -0.98
C THR A 35 -0.49 13.66 0.10
N TYR A 36 -0.79 14.30 1.19
CA TYR A 36 0.14 14.37 2.29
C TYR A 36 -0.06 13.16 3.20
N PRO A 37 1.01 12.48 3.58
CA PRO A 37 2.38 12.72 3.14
C PRO A 37 2.64 12.04 1.80
N PRO A 38 3.69 12.43 1.10
CA PRO A 38 4.02 11.77 -0.14
C PRO A 38 4.34 10.30 0.09
N TYR A 39 4.04 9.47 -0.88
CA TYR A 39 4.34 8.06 -0.75
C TYR A 39 4.53 7.42 -2.10
N ASN A 40 5.18 6.28 -2.12
CA ASN A 40 5.35 5.47 -3.31
C ASN A 40 4.73 4.11 -3.07
N VAL A 41 4.20 3.51 -4.12
CA VAL A 41 3.82 2.11 -4.06
C VAL A 41 4.68 1.42 -5.11
N GLU A 42 5.52 0.51 -4.68
CA GLU A 42 6.51 -0.11 -5.54
C GLU A 42 6.23 -1.58 -5.73
N LYS A 43 6.53 -2.10 -6.90
CA LYS A 43 6.43 -3.53 -7.14
C LYS A 43 7.83 -4.02 -7.38
N HIS A 44 8.27 -4.95 -6.55
CA HIS A 44 9.64 -5.42 -6.60
C HIS A 44 9.80 -6.80 -7.23
N GLY A 45 8.75 -7.44 -7.55
CA GLY A 45 8.75 -8.74 -8.18
C GLY A 45 7.32 -9.10 -8.44
N ASP A 46 7.08 -10.31 -8.88
CA ASP A 46 5.71 -10.69 -9.20
C ASP A 46 4.83 -10.69 -7.97
N ASP A 47 5.40 -11.01 -6.83
CA ASP A 47 4.63 -11.14 -5.61
C ASP A 47 5.11 -10.24 -4.48
N GLU A 48 5.95 -9.29 -4.77
CA GLU A 48 6.51 -8.45 -3.71
C GLU A 48 6.26 -6.97 -3.98
N TYR A 49 5.81 -6.29 -2.95
CA TYR A 49 5.47 -4.88 -3.06
C TYR A 49 6.03 -4.13 -1.87
N ARG A 50 6.18 -2.85 -2.02
CA ARG A 50 6.62 -2.00 -0.91
C ARG A 50 5.92 -0.67 -1.00
N ILE A 51 5.43 -0.20 0.15
CA ILE A 51 4.90 1.14 0.25
C ILE A 51 5.93 1.93 1.01
N VAL A 52 6.27 3.11 0.50
CA VAL A 52 7.25 3.98 1.15
C VAL A 52 6.54 5.29 1.43
N ILE A 53 6.48 5.68 2.69
CA ILE A 53 5.80 6.91 3.08
C ILE A 53 6.82 7.86 3.65
N ALA A 54 6.81 9.10 3.19
CA ALA A 54 7.72 10.12 3.69
C ALA A 54 7.28 10.53 5.08
N ALA A 55 8.03 10.14 6.08
CA ALA A 55 7.66 10.36 7.46
C ALA A 55 8.75 11.10 8.22
N ALA A 56 9.43 12.01 7.56
CA ALA A 56 10.50 12.76 8.20
C ALA A 56 9.95 13.52 9.38
N GLY A 57 10.64 13.41 10.49
CA GLY A 57 10.22 14.10 11.69
C GLY A 57 9.31 13.31 12.60
N PHE A 58 8.84 12.15 12.14
CA PHE A 58 8.02 11.28 12.98
C PHE A 58 8.92 10.21 13.61
N GLN A 59 8.56 9.81 14.79
CA GLN A 59 9.26 8.71 15.45
C GLN A 59 8.35 7.49 15.42
N GLU A 60 8.90 6.35 15.74
CA GLU A 60 8.10 5.12 15.67
C GLU A 60 6.85 5.22 16.51
N GLU A 61 6.95 5.81 17.68
CA GLU A 61 5.78 5.88 18.53
C GLU A 61 4.73 6.84 18.02
N ASP A 62 5.05 7.65 17.02
CA ASP A 62 4.07 8.54 16.45
C ASP A 62 3.28 7.87 15.32
N LEU A 63 3.72 6.69 14.89
CA LEU A 63 3.16 6.05 13.72
C LEU A 63 2.39 4.79 14.08
N ASP A 64 1.36 4.50 13.33
CA ASP A 64 0.54 3.33 13.57
C ASP A 64 0.16 2.68 12.25
N LEU A 65 0.23 1.37 12.20
CA LEU A 65 -0.16 0.62 11.02
C LEU A 65 -1.14 -0.46 11.42
N GLN A 66 -2.23 -0.57 10.68
CA GLN A 66 -3.23 -1.58 10.93
C GLN A 66 -3.74 -2.16 9.65
N VAL A 67 -4.09 -3.43 9.64
CA VAL A 67 -4.72 -4.06 8.50
C VAL A 67 -6.04 -4.62 8.97
N GLU A 68 -7.11 -4.22 8.31
CA GLU A 68 -8.42 -4.73 8.65
C GLU A 68 -9.24 -4.88 7.39
N ARG A 69 -9.76 -6.07 7.16
CA ARG A 69 -10.63 -6.33 6.01
C ARG A 69 -9.99 -5.93 4.68
N GLY A 70 -8.73 -6.25 4.55
CA GLY A 70 -8.04 -5.96 3.30
C GLY A 70 -7.65 -4.52 3.10
N VAL A 71 -7.70 -3.70 4.14
CA VAL A 71 -7.29 -2.31 4.04
C VAL A 71 -6.16 -2.07 5.02
N LEU A 72 -5.06 -1.59 4.49
CA LEU A 72 -3.92 -1.20 5.32
C LEU A 72 -4.04 0.28 5.59
N THR A 73 -4.06 0.67 6.84
CA THR A 73 -4.15 2.05 7.22
C THR A 73 -2.88 2.44 7.94
N GLY A 74 -2.23 3.47 7.44
CA GLY A 74 -1.05 4.03 8.09
C GLY A 74 -1.38 5.42 8.57
N SER A 75 -1.09 5.71 9.81
CA SER A 75 -1.40 7.03 10.35
C SER A 75 -0.24 7.55 11.16
N GLY A 76 -0.15 8.85 11.24
CA GLY A 76 0.85 9.50 12.06
C GLY A 76 0.20 10.60 12.87
N GLY A 77 0.49 10.62 14.15
CA GLY A 77 -0.08 11.62 15.02
C GLY A 77 0.81 12.85 15.07
N LYS A 78 0.19 14.00 15.21
CA LYS A 78 0.96 15.20 15.33
C LYS A 78 1.52 15.26 16.74
N ARG A 79 2.84 15.42 16.84
CA ARG A 79 3.44 15.53 18.13
C ARG A 79 3.54 16.99 18.46
N GLU A 80 3.15 17.36 19.67
CA GLU A 80 3.26 18.71 20.07
C GLU A 80 4.69 19.03 20.29
N LYS A 81 5.23 19.98 19.59
CA LYS A 81 6.58 20.42 19.80
C LYS A 81 6.55 21.87 20.17
N SER A 82 7.44 22.25 21.03
CA SER A 82 7.54 23.63 21.40
C SER A 82 8.14 24.39 20.23
N THR A 83 7.43 25.36 19.73
CA THR A 83 7.94 26.18 18.66
C THR A 83 8.11 27.59 19.12
N ASP A 84 8.19 27.79 20.42
CA ASP A 84 8.21 29.13 20.99
C ASP A 84 9.31 29.97 20.43
N ASN A 85 10.45 29.41 20.14
CA ASN A 85 11.58 30.19 19.71
C ASN A 85 11.85 30.06 18.24
N VAL A 86 10.85 29.61 17.45
CA VAL A 86 11.10 29.36 16.04
C VAL A 86 10.19 30.26 15.21
N THR A 87 10.81 31.03 14.34
CA THR A 87 10.06 31.82 13.39
C THR A 87 10.44 31.32 12.01
N TYR A 88 9.47 30.81 11.28
CA TYR A 88 9.77 30.25 9.98
C TYR A 88 9.78 31.36 8.93
N LEU A 89 10.91 31.56 8.29
CA LEU A 89 10.97 32.46 7.16
C LEU A 89 10.42 31.74 5.91
N HIS A 90 10.50 30.44 5.91
CA HIS A 90 9.90 29.62 4.88
C HIS A 90 9.65 28.26 5.51
N GLN A 91 8.50 27.71 5.32
CA GLN A 91 8.21 26.39 5.88
C GLN A 91 7.67 25.47 4.79
N GLY A 92 8.53 24.62 4.27
CA GLY A 92 8.13 23.67 3.27
C GLY A 92 7.90 22.28 3.82
N ILE A 93 8.31 22.03 5.05
CA ILE A 93 8.12 20.73 5.66
C ILE A 93 6.96 20.82 6.62
N ALA A 94 5.90 20.11 6.30
CA ALA A 94 4.73 20.13 7.17
C ALA A 94 4.69 18.84 7.95
N GLN A 95 4.73 18.94 9.26
CA GLN A 95 4.65 17.76 10.10
C GLN A 95 3.28 17.74 10.73
N ARG A 96 2.32 17.23 10.06
CA ARG A 96 0.97 17.23 10.57
C ARG A 96 0.43 15.81 10.60
N ALA A 97 -0.60 15.60 11.35
CA ALA A 97 -1.21 14.28 11.46
C ALA A 97 -1.73 13.85 10.10
N PHE A 98 -1.65 12.59 9.82
CA PHE A 98 -2.11 12.06 8.55
C PHE A 98 -2.72 10.69 8.72
N LYS A 99 -3.46 10.28 7.71
CA LYS A 99 -4.01 8.95 7.68
C LYS A 99 -4.11 8.55 6.22
N LEU A 100 -3.43 7.46 5.86
CA LEU A 100 -3.45 6.94 4.52
C LEU A 100 -4.01 5.53 4.55
N SER A 101 -4.85 5.21 3.58
CA SER A 101 -5.43 3.89 3.48
C SER A 101 -5.10 3.29 2.14
N PHE A 102 -4.75 2.02 2.14
CA PHE A 102 -4.39 1.31 0.94
C PHE A 102 -5.21 0.04 0.87
N ARG A 103 -5.87 -0.17 -0.27
CA ARG A 103 -6.66 -1.35 -0.45
C ARG A 103 -5.78 -2.46 -0.93
N LEU A 104 -5.80 -3.57 -0.28
CA LEU A 104 -4.96 -4.70 -0.61
C LEU A 104 -5.76 -5.75 -1.37
N ALA A 105 -5.17 -6.30 -2.42
CA ALA A 105 -5.81 -7.38 -3.15
C ALA A 105 -5.80 -8.62 -2.29
N ASP A 106 -6.55 -9.62 -2.68
CA ASP A 106 -6.59 -10.87 -1.95
C ASP A 106 -5.21 -11.46 -1.87
N HIS A 107 -4.88 -12.05 -0.75
CA HIS A 107 -3.63 -12.77 -0.51
C HIS A 107 -2.41 -11.84 -0.37
N ILE A 108 -2.62 -10.55 -0.30
CA ILE A 108 -1.52 -9.62 -0.02
C ILE A 108 -1.43 -9.48 1.49
N GLU A 109 -0.25 -9.67 2.01
CA GLU A 109 -0.02 -9.56 3.44
C GLU A 109 1.15 -8.66 3.74
N VAL A 110 1.08 -7.99 4.87
CA VAL A 110 2.17 -7.14 5.31
C VAL A 110 3.23 -8.03 5.94
N LYS A 111 4.45 -7.96 5.41
CA LYS A 111 5.51 -8.77 5.88
C LYS A 111 6.30 -8.10 6.96
N ALA A 112 6.55 -6.85 6.83
CA ALA A 112 7.37 -6.11 7.77
C ALA A 112 7.21 -4.61 7.55
N ALA A 113 7.60 -3.84 8.53
CA ALA A 113 7.61 -2.40 8.39
C ALA A 113 8.80 -1.86 9.14
N SER A 114 9.39 -0.81 8.66
CA SER A 114 10.52 -0.19 9.32
C SER A 114 10.55 1.30 9.04
N LEU A 115 11.10 2.04 9.96
CA LEU A 115 11.28 3.47 9.79
C LEU A 115 12.78 3.72 9.72
N ALA A 116 13.24 4.21 8.60
CA ALA A 116 14.65 4.48 8.40
C ALA A 116 14.83 5.68 7.50
N ASN A 117 15.75 6.53 7.87
CA ASN A 117 16.09 7.69 7.06
C ASN A 117 14.88 8.58 6.76
N GLY A 118 13.96 8.65 7.68
CA GLY A 118 12.78 9.49 7.49
C GLY A 118 11.71 8.86 6.61
N LEU A 119 11.87 7.58 6.25
CA LEU A 119 10.91 6.91 5.39
C LEU A 119 10.33 5.70 6.12
N LEU A 120 9.02 5.59 6.08
CA LEU A 120 8.35 4.41 6.62
C LEU A 120 8.19 3.43 5.48
N ASN A 121 8.85 2.30 5.57
CA ASN A 121 8.83 1.28 4.54
C ASN A 121 7.96 0.13 5.00
N ILE A 122 7.00 -0.25 4.18
CA ILE A 122 6.09 -1.33 4.50
C ILE A 122 6.22 -2.37 3.41
N ASP A 123 6.71 -3.54 3.77
CA ASP A 123 6.92 -4.61 2.80
C ASP A 123 5.71 -5.52 2.78
N LEU A 124 5.24 -5.81 1.59
CA LEU A 124 4.08 -6.66 1.41
C LEU A 124 4.40 -7.79 0.46
N VAL A 125 3.68 -8.88 0.59
CA VAL A 125 3.92 -10.04 -0.24
C VAL A 125 2.59 -10.68 -0.57
N ARG A 126 2.50 -11.25 -1.76
CA ARG A 126 1.33 -12.01 -2.16
C ARG A 126 1.59 -13.47 -1.85
N LEU A 127 0.77 -14.04 -1.00
CA LEU A 127 0.90 -15.43 -0.63
C LEU A 127 -0.38 -16.14 -0.97
N VAL A 128 -0.37 -16.90 -2.06
CA VAL A 128 -1.57 -17.60 -2.50
C VAL A 128 -1.60 -18.96 -1.81
N PRO A 129 -2.60 -19.23 -0.98
CA PRO A 129 -2.65 -20.51 -0.30
C PRO A 129 -2.83 -21.65 -1.28
N GLU A 130 -2.39 -22.81 -0.89
CA GLU A 130 -2.47 -23.96 -1.75
C GLU A 130 -3.90 -24.24 -2.17
N GLU A 131 -4.84 -24.07 -1.29
CA GLU A 131 -6.22 -24.35 -1.62
C GLU A 131 -6.80 -23.32 -2.57
N ALA A 132 -6.17 -22.18 -2.75
CA ALA A 132 -6.68 -21.20 -3.70
C ALA A 132 -6.02 -21.32 -5.06
N LYS A 133 -5.07 -22.22 -5.21
CA LYS A 133 -4.40 -22.39 -6.48
C LYS A 133 -5.23 -23.27 -7.38
N PRO A 134 -5.03 -23.19 -8.69
CA PRO A 134 -5.80 -24.03 -9.61
C PRO A 134 -5.59 -25.51 -9.29
N LYS A 135 -6.64 -26.27 -9.36
CA LYS A 135 -6.56 -27.69 -9.14
C LYS A 135 -7.02 -28.39 -10.36
N ARG A 136 -6.36 -29.50 -10.67
CA ARG A 136 -6.74 -30.28 -11.82
C ARG A 136 -7.80 -31.27 -11.37
N ILE A 137 -8.85 -31.37 -12.11
CA ILE A 137 -9.93 -32.27 -11.77
C ILE A 137 -9.91 -33.47 -12.71
N ALA A 138 -9.95 -34.66 -12.15
CA ALA A 138 -9.93 -35.87 -12.93
C ALA A 138 -11.27 -36.04 -13.63
N ILE A 139 -11.23 -36.36 -14.94
CA ILE A 139 -12.42 -36.59 -15.71
C ILE A 139 -12.65 -38.07 -15.77
N ASN A 140 -13.85 -38.46 -15.42
CA ASN A 140 -14.23 -39.88 -15.40
C ASN A 140 -13.37 -40.67 -14.45
N GLY A 141 -12.92 -40.00 -13.39
CA GLY A 141 -12.17 -40.71 -12.37
C GLY A 141 -10.71 -40.95 -12.68
N GLN A 142 -10.20 -40.42 -13.78
CA GLN A 142 -8.84 -40.65 -14.12
C GLN A 142 -7.95 -39.62 -13.48
N ARG A 143 -6.80 -40.07 -12.98
CA ARG A 143 -5.92 -39.14 -12.39
C ARG A 143 -5.23 -38.30 -13.37
N PRO A 144 -5.01 -37.04 -13.12
CA PRO A 144 -4.26 -36.17 -14.02
C PRO A 144 -2.84 -36.67 -14.16
N ALA A 145 -2.35 -36.59 -15.33
CA ALA A 145 -1.03 -37.08 -15.57
C ALA A 145 0.03 -36.33 -14.89
N LEU A 146 -0.23 -35.15 -14.53
CA LEU A 146 0.73 -34.36 -13.93
C LEU A 146 0.88 -34.39 -12.59
N ASP A 147 0.35 -35.24 -12.01
CA ASP A 147 0.44 -35.20 -10.72
C ASP A 147 1.59 -35.33 -10.23
N ASN A 148 2.28 -35.40 -10.21
CA ASN A 148 3.29 -35.55 -9.66
C ASN A 148 3.99 -34.77 -9.24
N GLN A 149 4.06 -34.75 -8.85
CA GLN A 149 4.75 -34.27 -8.51
C GLN A 149 4.99 -33.75 -8.12
#